data_d4a7ba145a94c4cf366bb978ffc79f18
#
_entry.id   d4a7ba145a94c4cf366bb978ffc79f18
#
_cell.length_a   1.000
_cell.length_b   1.000
_cell.length_c   1.000
_cell.angle_alpha   90.00
_cell.angle_beta   90.00
_cell.angle_gamma   90.00
#
_symmetry.space_group_name_H-M   'P 1'
#
loop_
_entity.id
_entity.type
_entity.pdbx_description
1 polymer ?
#
loop_
_entity_poly.entity_id
_entity_poly.type
_entity_poly.pdbx_seq_one_letter_code
_entity_poly.pdbx_strand_id
1 'polypeptide(L)'
;TEIPNSYYNIPEGDNTFVVTLDSTNYTVTIPPGNYYADDVVVGLNAVLSGVSISISTYTNLSDLFTFTLDETTGMLGLTHHVSLTLPGSVSQFPYGLGWLNDTTWTALVTGDTYSAGGVLRLGAEAVLYLSVPETSHHGSKYIFGSSSVPIETDKVVTRFSIHAGLNHMSFFSNERNMHERHFDPHPPIHLSRLTIRFLRPDGRLVDFNGYDHSLHLRVIYNE
;
A
#
# COMPACT_ATOMS: atom_id res chain seq x y z
N THR A 1 -7.11 -23.78 -2.07
CA THR A 1 -6.30 -22.61 -1.73
C THR A 1 -7.12 -21.66 -0.88
N GLU A 2 -6.56 -21.25 0.22
CA GLU A 2 -7.16 -20.33 1.17
C GLU A 2 -6.22 -19.15 1.37
N ILE A 3 -6.70 -17.96 1.12
CA ILE A 3 -5.90 -16.74 1.22
C ILE A 3 -6.62 -15.75 2.13
N PRO A 4 -6.01 -15.38 3.28
CA PRO A 4 -6.59 -14.38 4.17
C PRO A 4 -6.45 -12.98 3.57
N ASN A 5 -7.46 -12.15 3.79
CA ASN A 5 -7.40 -10.72 3.56
C ASN A 5 -7.06 -10.01 4.88
N SER A 6 -5.88 -10.30 5.41
CA SER A 6 -5.43 -9.85 6.73
C SER A 6 -4.20 -8.96 6.70
N TYR A 7 -3.66 -8.70 5.52
CA TYR A 7 -2.52 -7.78 5.38
C TYR A 7 -2.96 -6.33 5.60
N TYR A 8 -2.11 -5.57 6.24
CA TYR A 8 -2.39 -4.18 6.55
C TYR A 8 -2.44 -3.32 5.28
N ASN A 9 -3.43 -2.46 5.19
CA ASN A 9 -3.51 -1.47 4.11
C ASN A 9 -2.54 -0.30 4.32
N ILE A 10 -2.12 -0.05 5.57
CA ILE A 10 -0.95 0.77 5.91
C ILE A 10 0.06 -0.16 6.59
N PRO A 11 1.00 -0.76 5.85
CA PRO A 11 1.96 -1.70 6.40
C PRO A 11 3.14 -1.01 7.07
N GLU A 12 3.84 -1.73 7.93
CA GLU A 12 5.14 -1.30 8.44
C GLU A 12 6.12 -1.05 7.27
N GLY A 13 6.89 0.03 7.36
CA GLY A 13 7.83 0.46 6.32
C GLY A 13 7.21 1.28 5.18
N ASP A 14 5.87 1.41 5.11
CA ASP A 14 5.14 2.33 4.23
C ASP A 14 4.05 3.04 5.05
N ASN A 15 4.44 3.56 6.19
CA ASN A 15 3.54 4.15 7.18
C ASN A 15 4.06 5.48 7.74
N THR A 16 4.98 6.11 7.03
CA THR A 16 5.56 7.39 7.44
C THR A 16 5.39 8.43 6.35
N PHE A 17 5.28 9.68 6.76
CA PHE A 17 5.41 10.84 5.90
C PHE A 17 6.21 11.94 6.60
N VAL A 18 6.68 12.92 5.84
CA VAL A 18 7.52 14.00 6.35
C VAL A 18 6.79 15.33 6.18
N VAL A 19 6.69 16.08 7.28
CA VAL A 19 6.28 17.49 7.28
C VAL A 19 7.54 18.33 7.48
N THR A 20 7.87 19.16 6.52
CA THR A 20 8.98 20.12 6.64
C THR A 20 8.44 21.50 6.96
N LEU A 21 8.97 22.14 7.99
CA LEU A 21 8.61 23.50 8.39
C LEU A 21 9.90 24.27 8.62
N ASP A 22 10.07 25.39 7.93
CA ASP A 22 11.25 26.26 8.02
C ASP A 22 12.57 25.44 7.97
N SER A 23 12.66 24.52 6.99
CA SER A 23 13.81 23.63 6.78
C SER A 23 14.01 22.55 7.86
N THR A 24 13.12 22.43 8.84
CA THR A 24 13.13 21.35 9.85
C THR A 24 12.16 20.24 9.44
N ASN A 25 12.64 19.01 9.42
CA ASN A 25 11.85 17.84 9.05
C ASN A 25 11.24 17.18 10.30
N TYR A 26 9.95 16.93 10.25
CA TYR A 26 9.20 16.18 11.25
C TYR A 26 8.66 14.91 10.60
N THR A 27 9.17 13.75 11.02
CA THR A 27 8.67 12.47 10.55
C THR A 27 7.42 12.08 11.34
N VAL A 28 6.34 11.85 10.63
CA VAL A 28 5.07 11.40 11.20
C VAL A 28 4.89 9.93 10.87
N THR A 29 4.67 9.12 11.91
CA THR A 29 4.49 7.66 11.76
C THR A 29 3.06 7.28 12.09
N ILE A 30 2.37 6.68 11.13
CA ILE A 30 1.03 6.12 11.30
C ILE A 30 1.21 4.69 11.84
N PRO A 31 0.50 4.27 12.89
CA PRO A 31 0.56 2.87 13.33
C PRO A 31 0.17 1.94 12.18
N PRO A 32 0.93 0.85 11.93
CA PRO A 32 0.53 -0.13 10.92
C PRO A 32 -0.83 -0.72 11.26
N GLY A 33 -1.67 -0.91 10.24
CA GLY A 33 -3.01 -1.44 10.49
C GLY A 33 -3.93 -1.47 9.27
N ASN A 34 -5.14 -1.94 9.52
CA ASN A 34 -6.25 -1.90 8.56
C ASN A 34 -7.19 -0.77 8.94
N TYR A 35 -7.19 0.26 8.13
CA TYR A 35 -7.99 1.46 8.34
C TYR A 35 -9.16 1.51 7.36
N TYR A 36 -10.31 1.93 7.83
CA TYR A 36 -11.36 2.48 6.99
C TYR A 36 -11.10 3.97 6.74
N ALA A 37 -11.79 4.55 5.79
CA ALA A 37 -11.55 5.94 5.39
C ALA A 37 -11.67 6.94 6.56
N ASP A 38 -12.69 6.77 7.40
CA ASP A 38 -12.91 7.62 8.57
C ASP A 38 -11.85 7.39 9.65
N ASP A 39 -11.49 6.13 9.88
CA ASP A 39 -10.49 5.75 10.88
C ASP A 39 -9.11 6.30 10.53
N VAL A 40 -8.75 6.34 9.24
CA VAL A 40 -7.45 6.89 8.82
C VAL A 40 -7.35 8.37 9.09
N VAL A 41 -8.42 9.13 8.88
CA VAL A 41 -8.45 10.59 9.19
C VAL A 41 -8.29 10.82 10.69
N VAL A 42 -9.00 10.06 11.51
CA VAL A 42 -8.86 10.09 12.97
C VAL A 42 -7.44 9.74 13.38
N GLY A 43 -6.89 8.66 12.81
CA GLY A 43 -5.52 8.21 13.06
C GLY A 43 -4.47 9.26 12.66
N LEU A 44 -4.60 9.86 11.48
CA LEU A 44 -3.71 10.91 11.00
C LEU A 44 -3.72 12.13 11.94
N ASN A 45 -4.90 12.60 12.37
CA ASN A 45 -5.00 13.70 13.28
C ASN A 45 -4.45 13.38 14.69
N ALA A 46 -4.64 12.16 15.15
CA ALA A 46 -4.05 11.69 16.41
C ALA A 46 -2.52 11.68 16.36
N VAL A 47 -1.91 11.21 15.27
CA VAL A 47 -0.44 11.22 15.15
C VAL A 47 0.13 12.64 15.01
N LEU A 48 -0.57 13.57 14.36
CA LEU A 48 -0.16 14.97 14.33
C LEU A 48 -0.10 15.59 15.73
N SER A 49 -1.02 15.23 16.62
CA SER A 49 -1.01 15.72 18.00
C SER A 49 0.13 15.15 18.85
N GLY A 50 0.71 14.02 18.42
CA GLY A 50 1.87 13.40 19.05
C GLY A 50 3.21 13.96 18.60
N VAL A 51 3.25 14.74 17.51
CA VAL A 51 4.52 15.29 16.99
C VAL A 51 4.74 16.69 17.53
N SER A 52 5.71 16.82 18.44
CA SER A 52 6.08 18.09 19.05
C SER A 52 6.87 18.96 18.08
N ILE A 53 6.51 20.25 18.04
CA ILE A 53 7.19 21.30 17.29
C ILE A 53 7.52 22.47 18.24
N SER A 54 8.37 23.37 17.77
CA SER A 54 8.71 24.59 18.53
C SER A 54 8.67 25.78 17.58
N ILE A 55 7.45 26.19 17.21
CA ILE A 55 7.24 27.28 16.25
C ILE A 55 6.30 28.31 16.86
N SER A 56 6.82 29.50 17.19
CA SER A 56 6.06 30.55 17.86
C SER A 56 5.43 30.04 19.18
N THR A 57 4.11 30.02 19.25
CA THR A 57 3.32 29.53 20.41
C THR A 57 2.79 28.11 20.21
N TYR A 58 3.05 27.51 19.06
CA TYR A 58 2.54 26.20 18.70
C TYR A 58 3.49 25.09 19.17
N THR A 59 2.94 24.04 19.74
CA THR A 59 3.70 22.96 20.39
C THR A 59 3.58 21.62 19.65
N ASN A 60 2.55 21.44 18.83
CA ASN A 60 2.32 20.21 18.10
C ASN A 60 1.95 20.49 16.63
N LEU A 61 2.14 19.54 15.74
CA LEU A 61 1.72 19.67 14.35
C LEU A 61 0.20 19.86 14.21
N SER A 62 -0.59 19.29 15.12
CA SER A 62 -2.05 19.46 15.16
C SER A 62 -2.50 20.90 15.43
N ASP A 63 -1.64 21.73 16.00
CA ASP A 63 -1.94 23.16 16.19
C ASP A 63 -1.92 23.92 14.86
N LEU A 64 -1.22 23.38 13.86
CA LEU A 64 -1.04 24.00 12.55
C LEU A 64 -1.92 23.37 11.47
N PHE A 65 -2.19 22.06 11.57
CA PHE A 65 -2.79 21.27 10.51
C PHE A 65 -3.87 20.32 11.01
N THR A 66 -4.83 20.06 10.12
CA THR A 66 -5.79 18.96 10.27
C THR A 66 -5.94 18.22 8.96
N PHE A 67 -6.02 16.89 9.01
CA PHE A 67 -6.45 16.09 7.87
C PHE A 67 -7.97 16.03 7.82
N THR A 68 -8.51 16.13 6.60
CA THR A 68 -9.92 15.97 6.29
C THR A 68 -10.10 15.00 5.14
N LEU A 69 -11.26 14.38 5.02
CA LEU A 69 -11.66 13.59 3.86
C LEU A 69 -12.80 14.32 3.15
N ASP A 70 -12.62 14.58 1.88
CA ASP A 70 -13.73 15.00 1.03
C ASP A 70 -14.50 13.75 0.60
N GLU A 71 -15.68 13.56 1.16
CA GLU A 71 -16.54 12.39 0.89
C GLU A 71 -17.03 12.33 -0.56
N THR A 72 -17.06 13.47 -1.26
CA THR A 72 -17.50 13.54 -2.65
C THR A 72 -16.42 13.03 -3.61
N THR A 73 -15.18 13.42 -3.36
CA THR A 73 -14.04 13.05 -4.22
C THR A 73 -13.27 11.83 -3.69
N GLY A 74 -13.43 11.50 -2.41
CA GLY A 74 -12.64 10.48 -1.72
C GLY A 74 -11.17 10.85 -1.55
N MET A 75 -10.84 12.14 -1.60
CA MET A 75 -9.47 12.64 -1.46
C MET A 75 -9.22 13.14 -0.04
N LEU A 76 -8.00 12.90 0.46
CA LEU A 76 -7.53 13.54 1.68
C LEU A 76 -7.18 15.02 1.41
N GLY A 77 -7.49 15.86 2.38
CA GLY A 77 -7.07 17.24 2.44
C GLY A 77 -6.23 17.52 3.68
N LEU A 78 -5.27 18.42 3.57
CA LEU A 78 -4.51 18.97 4.69
C LEU A 78 -4.88 20.44 4.83
N THR A 79 -5.61 20.79 5.89
CA THR A 79 -6.14 22.13 6.13
C THR A 79 -5.26 22.85 7.15
N HIS A 80 -4.95 24.12 6.88
CA HIS A 80 -4.20 25.00 7.78
C HIS A 80 -5.11 25.70 8.78
N HIS A 81 -4.71 25.72 10.04
CA HIS A 81 -5.44 26.41 11.11
C HIS A 81 -4.95 27.83 11.39
N VAL A 82 -3.78 28.17 10.88
CA VAL A 82 -3.05 29.37 11.26
C VAL A 82 -2.57 30.14 10.03
N SER A 83 -2.36 31.45 10.19
CA SER A 83 -1.73 32.29 9.19
C SER A 83 -0.34 32.68 9.67
N LEU A 84 0.69 32.08 9.05
CA LEU A 84 2.10 32.30 9.36
C LEU A 84 2.94 32.34 8.08
N THR A 85 3.89 33.26 8.00
CA THR A 85 4.93 33.23 6.96
C THR A 85 5.92 32.12 7.33
N LEU A 86 5.56 30.89 7.00
CA LEU A 86 6.29 29.69 7.34
C LEU A 86 6.33 28.79 6.11
N PRO A 87 7.47 28.77 5.38
CA PRO A 87 7.62 27.88 4.25
C PRO A 87 7.69 26.42 4.71
N GLY A 88 7.16 25.53 3.90
CA GLY A 88 7.18 24.13 4.24
C GLY A 88 6.70 23.22 3.12
N SER A 89 6.65 21.94 3.44
CA SER A 89 6.17 20.92 2.53
C SER A 89 5.64 19.69 3.29
N VAL A 90 4.87 18.90 2.58
CA VAL A 90 4.52 17.54 3.00
C VAL A 90 4.91 16.59 1.89
N SER A 91 5.61 15.52 2.23
CA SER A 91 6.21 14.59 1.28
C SER A 91 6.21 13.15 1.80
N GLN A 92 6.53 12.21 0.91
CA GLN A 92 6.74 10.80 1.24
C GLN A 92 5.53 10.10 1.86
N PHE A 93 4.32 10.46 1.46
CA PHE A 93 3.11 9.82 1.97
C PHE A 93 3.05 8.34 1.58
N PRO A 94 2.51 7.47 2.47
CA PRO A 94 2.13 6.12 2.12
C PRO A 94 1.26 6.09 0.86
N TYR A 95 1.55 5.15 -0.03
CA TYR A 95 0.87 5.06 -1.34
C TYR A 95 -0.66 4.98 -1.22
N GLY A 96 -1.17 4.27 -0.21
CA GLY A 96 -2.61 4.10 0.03
C GLY A 96 -3.36 5.38 0.37
N LEU A 97 -2.65 6.43 0.80
CA LEU A 97 -3.27 7.71 1.19
C LEU A 97 -3.59 8.64 0.00
N GLY A 98 -3.25 8.23 -1.23
CA GLY A 98 -3.58 8.99 -2.43
C GLY A 98 -2.76 10.27 -2.64
N TRP A 99 -1.76 10.53 -1.81
CA TRP A 99 -0.87 11.69 -1.96
C TRP A 99 0.18 11.37 -3.03
N LEU A 100 -0.05 11.84 -4.26
CA LEU A 100 0.76 11.45 -5.41
C LEU A 100 2.02 12.31 -5.60
N ASN A 101 2.00 13.54 -5.10
CA ASN A 101 3.10 14.48 -5.25
C ASN A 101 3.36 15.21 -3.94
N ASP A 102 4.60 15.62 -3.74
CA ASP A 102 4.96 16.50 -2.63
C ASP A 102 4.21 17.83 -2.77
N THR A 103 3.68 18.30 -1.66
CA THR A 103 2.99 19.59 -1.58
C THR A 103 3.88 20.59 -0.87
N THR A 104 4.06 21.77 -1.46
CA THR A 104 4.90 22.83 -0.90
C THR A 104 4.10 24.13 -0.74
N TRP A 105 4.47 24.93 0.25
CA TRP A 105 3.91 26.26 0.48
C TRP A 105 5.01 27.25 0.93
N THR A 106 4.78 28.53 0.72
CA THR A 106 5.66 29.60 1.19
C THR A 106 5.15 30.25 2.48
N ALA A 107 3.86 30.12 2.74
CA ALA A 107 3.20 30.58 3.95
C ALA A 107 1.99 29.70 4.25
N LEU A 108 1.67 29.55 5.53
CA LEU A 108 0.42 28.96 5.99
C LEU A 108 -0.65 30.05 5.96
N VAL A 109 -1.81 29.76 5.38
CA VAL A 109 -2.97 30.66 5.38
C VAL A 109 -4.14 29.91 6.00
N THR A 110 -4.74 30.46 7.02
CA THR A 110 -5.87 29.85 7.72
C THR A 110 -7.01 29.54 6.76
N GLY A 111 -7.44 28.27 6.76
CA GLY A 111 -8.51 27.77 5.91
C GLY A 111 -8.04 27.24 4.55
N ASP A 112 -6.78 27.46 4.15
CA ASP A 112 -6.25 26.83 2.94
C ASP A 112 -6.19 25.32 3.14
N THR A 113 -6.62 24.59 2.12
CA THR A 113 -6.60 23.13 2.09
C THR A 113 -5.84 22.63 0.87
N TYR A 114 -4.84 21.82 1.10
CA TYR A 114 -4.10 21.10 0.05
C TYR A 114 -4.70 19.72 -0.09
N SER A 115 -5.25 19.42 -1.26
CA SER A 115 -5.83 18.11 -1.55
C SER A 115 -4.77 17.14 -2.06
N ALA A 116 -4.88 15.88 -1.67
CA ALA A 116 -4.13 14.78 -2.26
C ALA A 116 -4.41 14.74 -3.78
N GLY A 117 -3.40 14.44 -4.58
CA GLY A 117 -3.54 14.37 -6.05
C GLY A 117 -4.28 13.13 -6.53
N GLY A 118 -4.67 12.22 -5.64
CA GLY A 118 -5.40 10.98 -5.91
C GLY A 118 -6.35 10.60 -4.80
N VAL A 119 -7.22 9.66 -5.13
CA VAL A 119 -8.23 9.10 -4.22
C VAL A 119 -7.56 8.22 -3.16
N LEU A 120 -8.07 8.30 -1.92
CA LEU A 120 -7.72 7.41 -0.84
C LEU A 120 -7.99 5.94 -1.21
N ARG A 121 -6.95 5.10 -1.15
CA ARG A 121 -6.99 3.69 -1.57
C ARG A 121 -6.70 2.77 -0.39
N LEU A 122 -7.58 2.75 0.57
CA LEU A 122 -7.50 1.84 1.72
C LEU A 122 -8.21 0.50 1.48
N GLY A 123 -8.72 0.29 0.26
CA GLY A 123 -9.28 -1.00 -0.10
C GLY A 123 -8.22 -2.09 0.02
N ALA A 124 -8.64 -3.25 0.51
CA ALA A 124 -7.81 -4.44 0.43
C ALA A 124 -7.34 -4.65 -1.00
N GLU A 125 -6.11 -5.09 -1.18
CA GLU A 125 -5.57 -5.42 -2.49
C GLU A 125 -6.52 -6.42 -3.17
N ALA A 126 -7.22 -5.96 -4.21
CA ALA A 126 -8.18 -6.79 -4.92
C ALA A 126 -7.51 -7.96 -5.65
N VAL A 127 -6.19 -7.94 -5.78
CA VAL A 127 -5.42 -8.91 -6.54
C VAL A 127 -4.09 -9.19 -5.83
N LEU A 128 -3.77 -10.47 -5.66
CA LEU A 128 -2.45 -10.94 -5.27
C LEU A 128 -1.83 -11.76 -6.40
N TYR A 129 -0.52 -11.75 -6.47
CA TYR A 129 0.23 -12.51 -7.46
C TYR A 129 1.01 -13.65 -6.80
N LEU A 130 0.93 -14.84 -7.40
CA LEU A 130 1.74 -15.98 -7.01
C LEU A 130 3.03 -15.99 -7.81
N SER A 131 4.15 -15.92 -7.14
CA SER A 131 5.47 -16.06 -7.75
C SER A 131 6.10 -17.38 -7.36
N VAL A 132 6.62 -18.08 -8.36
CA VAL A 132 7.43 -19.31 -8.21
C VAL A 132 8.69 -19.13 -9.03
N PRO A 133 9.76 -18.60 -8.43
CA PRO A 133 11.00 -18.24 -9.15
C PRO A 133 11.61 -19.37 -9.98
N GLU A 134 11.45 -20.61 -9.54
CA GLU A 134 12.00 -21.80 -10.22
C GLU A 134 11.37 -22.03 -11.59
N THR A 135 10.19 -21.47 -11.86
CA THR A 135 9.50 -21.58 -13.16
C THR A 135 9.76 -20.37 -14.08
N SER A 136 10.66 -19.48 -13.71
CA SER A 136 10.88 -18.19 -14.38
C SER A 136 11.36 -18.29 -15.83
N HIS A 137 12.01 -19.38 -16.21
CA HIS A 137 12.48 -19.59 -17.58
C HIS A 137 11.35 -19.87 -18.58
N HIS A 138 10.16 -20.19 -18.10
CA HIS A 138 9.00 -20.59 -18.91
C HIS A 138 7.76 -19.74 -18.60
N GLY A 139 7.89 -18.71 -17.77
CA GLY A 139 6.80 -17.85 -17.35
C GLY A 139 6.49 -16.69 -18.30
N SER A 140 5.24 -16.25 -18.33
CA SER A 140 4.90 -14.98 -18.94
C SER A 140 5.46 -13.85 -18.10
N LYS A 141 6.03 -12.84 -18.76
CA LYS A 141 6.41 -11.60 -18.10
C LYS A 141 5.15 -10.86 -17.68
N TYR A 142 5.09 -10.45 -16.42
CA TYR A 142 4.09 -9.51 -15.93
C TYR A 142 4.78 -8.19 -15.59
N ILE A 143 4.17 -7.11 -16.03
CA ILE A 143 4.62 -5.76 -15.67
C ILE A 143 3.74 -5.30 -14.52
N PHE A 144 4.34 -5.11 -13.35
CA PHE A 144 3.68 -4.43 -12.25
C PHE A 144 3.81 -2.93 -12.49
N GLY A 145 2.69 -2.28 -12.77
CA GLY A 145 2.66 -0.83 -12.94
C GLY A 145 2.36 -0.15 -11.60
N SER A 146 3.33 0.51 -11.02
CA SER A 146 3.05 1.71 -10.25
C SER A 146 3.22 2.91 -11.18
N SER A 147 2.56 4.01 -10.90
CA SER A 147 2.58 5.21 -11.77
C SER A 147 3.97 5.79 -12.01
N SER A 148 4.99 5.37 -11.28
CA SER A 148 6.34 5.94 -11.33
C SER A 148 7.43 4.99 -11.81
N VAL A 149 7.29 3.68 -11.61
CA VAL A 149 8.31 2.70 -12.08
C VAL A 149 7.63 1.38 -12.43
N PRO A 150 7.66 0.93 -13.68
CA PRO A 150 7.23 -0.43 -14.01
C PRO A 150 8.23 -1.43 -13.42
N ILE A 151 7.76 -2.27 -12.50
CA ILE A 151 8.54 -3.40 -12.02
C ILE A 151 8.26 -4.57 -12.94
N GLU A 152 9.22 -4.88 -13.79
CA GLU A 152 9.17 -6.05 -14.63
C GLU A 152 9.53 -7.29 -13.81
N THR A 153 8.62 -8.28 -13.72
CA THR A 153 8.91 -9.57 -13.13
C THR A 153 8.43 -10.70 -14.02
N ASP A 154 9.33 -11.56 -14.39
CA ASP A 154 9.10 -12.76 -15.20
C ASP A 154 8.72 -13.99 -14.35
N LYS A 155 8.50 -13.79 -13.04
CA LYS A 155 8.40 -14.86 -12.04
C LYS A 155 6.99 -15.13 -11.54
N VAL A 156 5.99 -14.46 -12.12
CA VAL A 156 4.58 -14.62 -11.71
C VAL A 156 3.95 -15.80 -12.45
N VAL A 157 3.39 -16.73 -11.70
CA VAL A 157 2.68 -17.90 -12.24
C VAL A 157 1.21 -17.60 -12.44
N THR A 158 0.56 -16.96 -11.46
CA THR A 158 -0.87 -16.63 -11.51
C THR A 158 -1.22 -15.44 -10.63
N ARG A 159 -2.45 -14.97 -10.79
CA ARG A 159 -3.05 -13.96 -9.93
C ARG A 159 -4.27 -14.51 -9.21
N PHE A 160 -4.50 -14.07 -7.99
CA PHE A 160 -5.70 -14.35 -7.22
C PHE A 160 -6.49 -13.05 -7.04
N SER A 161 -7.76 -13.06 -7.42
CA SER A 161 -8.66 -11.96 -7.11
C SER A 161 -9.22 -12.18 -5.71
N ILE A 162 -8.92 -11.28 -4.80
CA ILE A 162 -9.38 -11.34 -3.41
C ILE A 162 -10.76 -10.67 -3.33
N HIS A 163 -11.76 -11.44 -3.01
CA HIS A 163 -13.16 -10.97 -2.91
C HIS A 163 -13.66 -10.89 -1.47
N ALA A 164 -12.90 -11.43 -0.52
CA ALA A 164 -13.25 -11.35 0.88
C ALA A 164 -13.03 -9.94 1.42
N GLY A 165 -13.90 -9.50 2.34
CA GLY A 165 -13.68 -8.28 3.11
C GLY A 165 -12.44 -8.39 4.01
N LEU A 166 -12.02 -7.29 4.63
CA LEU A 166 -10.91 -7.26 5.58
C LEU A 166 -11.13 -8.29 6.70
N ASN A 167 -10.06 -8.99 7.07
CA ASN A 167 -10.04 -10.05 8.08
C ASN A 167 -10.92 -11.28 7.75
N HIS A 168 -11.27 -11.48 6.48
CA HIS A 168 -11.97 -12.65 6.00
C HIS A 168 -11.08 -13.49 5.09
N MET A 169 -11.44 -14.79 4.94
CA MET A 169 -10.76 -15.72 4.04
C MET A 169 -11.38 -15.75 2.66
N SER A 170 -10.56 -15.70 1.62
CA SER A 170 -10.97 -16.03 0.26
C SER A 170 -10.68 -17.50 -0.03
N PHE A 171 -11.71 -18.23 -0.45
CA PHE A 171 -11.62 -19.64 -0.80
C PHE A 171 -11.61 -19.83 -2.32
N PHE A 172 -10.61 -20.53 -2.82
CA PHE A 172 -10.49 -20.85 -4.25
C PHE A 172 -10.69 -22.36 -4.42
N SER A 173 -11.81 -22.76 -4.99
CA SER A 173 -12.15 -24.15 -5.26
C SER A 173 -11.74 -24.58 -6.67
N ASN A 174 -11.55 -25.88 -6.87
CA ASN A 174 -11.08 -26.46 -8.13
C ASN A 174 -11.99 -26.23 -9.34
N GLU A 175 -13.25 -25.89 -9.15
CA GLU A 175 -14.23 -25.86 -10.25
C GLU A 175 -14.34 -24.51 -10.95
N ARG A 176 -13.94 -23.40 -10.32
CA ARG A 176 -14.13 -22.04 -10.88
C ARG A 176 -12.88 -21.18 -10.96
N ASN A 177 -11.84 -21.50 -10.19
CA ASN A 177 -10.66 -20.64 -10.06
C ASN A 177 -9.35 -21.44 -10.20
N MET A 178 -9.36 -22.54 -10.95
CA MET A 178 -8.15 -23.27 -11.24
C MET A 178 -7.36 -22.53 -12.32
N HIS A 179 -6.19 -22.07 -11.96
CA HIS A 179 -5.24 -21.53 -12.92
C HIS A 179 -4.33 -22.66 -13.39
N GLU A 180 -4.56 -23.15 -14.60
CA GLU A 180 -3.69 -24.12 -15.24
C GLU A 180 -2.63 -23.40 -16.06
N ARG A 181 -1.38 -23.74 -15.86
CA ARG A 181 -0.26 -23.29 -16.67
C ARG A 181 0.39 -24.48 -17.33
N HIS A 182 0.43 -24.44 -18.64
CA HIS A 182 1.24 -25.35 -19.44
C HIS A 182 2.64 -24.75 -19.57
N PHE A 183 3.62 -25.52 -19.14
CA PHE A 183 5.02 -25.23 -19.41
C PHE A 183 5.45 -26.16 -20.55
N ASP A 184 5.97 -25.59 -21.62
CA ASP A 184 6.62 -26.38 -22.67
C ASP A 184 8.13 -26.43 -22.36
N PRO A 185 8.60 -27.48 -21.66
CA PRO A 185 9.95 -27.52 -21.11
C PRO A 185 10.96 -27.96 -22.15
N HIS A 186 11.50 -27.01 -22.90
CA HIS A 186 12.71 -27.24 -23.66
C HIS A 186 13.82 -26.31 -23.20
N PRO A 187 14.77 -26.73 -22.41
CA PRO A 187 15.03 -28.09 -21.86
C PRO A 187 14.11 -28.43 -20.66
N PRO A 188 14.02 -29.76 -20.30
CA PRO A 188 13.22 -30.22 -19.15
C PRO A 188 13.60 -29.49 -17.86
N ILE A 189 12.59 -29.12 -17.07
CA ILE A 189 12.80 -28.51 -15.76
C ILE A 189 13.08 -29.59 -14.73
N HIS A 190 14.21 -29.51 -14.06
CA HIS A 190 14.48 -30.33 -12.90
C HIS A 190 14.01 -29.61 -11.64
N LEU A 191 12.85 -29.98 -11.13
CA LEU A 191 12.23 -29.33 -9.98
C LEU A 191 12.64 -30.02 -8.69
N SER A 192 13.66 -29.51 -8.00
CA SER A 192 14.13 -30.01 -6.70
C SER A 192 13.61 -29.19 -5.52
N ARG A 193 13.12 -27.98 -5.78
CA ARG A 193 12.63 -27.02 -4.78
C ARG A 193 11.57 -26.13 -5.39
N LEU A 194 10.58 -25.74 -4.58
CA LEU A 194 9.59 -24.70 -4.91
C LEU A 194 9.66 -23.60 -3.86
N THR A 195 9.91 -22.38 -4.31
CA THR A 195 9.80 -21.18 -3.48
C THR A 195 8.49 -20.49 -3.81
N ILE A 196 7.59 -20.41 -2.84
CA ILE A 196 6.28 -19.79 -3.00
C ILE A 196 6.33 -18.38 -2.41
N ARG A 197 5.88 -17.39 -3.19
CA ARG A 197 5.78 -15.99 -2.75
C ARG A 197 4.45 -15.42 -3.18
N PHE A 198 3.78 -14.72 -2.28
CA PHE A 198 2.65 -13.87 -2.62
C PHE A 198 3.14 -12.43 -2.73
N LEU A 199 2.79 -11.79 -3.84
CA LEU A 199 3.21 -10.43 -4.15
C LEU A 199 1.98 -9.53 -4.28
N ARG A 200 2.14 -8.28 -3.86
CA ARG A 200 1.19 -7.21 -4.11
C ARG A 200 1.28 -6.72 -5.57
N PRO A 201 0.32 -5.91 -6.05
CA PRO A 201 0.39 -5.27 -7.37
C PRO A 201 1.62 -4.40 -7.60
N ASP A 202 2.28 -3.94 -6.55
CA ASP A 202 3.54 -3.19 -6.61
C ASP A 202 4.80 -4.08 -6.57
N GLY A 203 4.64 -5.41 -6.56
CA GLY A 203 5.73 -6.38 -6.54
C GLY A 203 6.32 -6.67 -5.15
N ARG A 204 5.87 -6.00 -4.09
CA ARG A 204 6.31 -6.29 -2.72
C ARG A 204 5.70 -7.58 -2.19
N LEU A 205 6.39 -8.23 -1.26
CA LEU A 205 5.86 -9.41 -0.56
C LEU A 205 4.63 -9.03 0.26
N VAL A 206 3.65 -9.95 0.27
CA VAL A 206 2.49 -9.86 1.16
C VAL A 206 2.89 -10.35 2.53
N ASP A 207 2.62 -9.56 3.55
CA ASP A 207 2.61 -9.99 4.93
C ASP A 207 1.17 -10.30 5.34
N PHE A 208 0.91 -11.54 5.71
CA PHE A 208 -0.41 -11.99 6.16
C PHE A 208 -0.65 -11.76 7.66
N ASN A 209 0.25 -11.01 8.34
CA ASN A 209 0.16 -10.70 9.77
C ASN A 209 -0.02 -11.94 10.67
N GLY A 210 0.69 -13.02 10.34
CA GLY A 210 0.65 -14.27 11.08
C GLY A 210 -0.58 -15.14 10.84
N TYR A 211 -1.48 -14.77 9.93
CA TYR A 211 -2.60 -15.63 9.54
C TYR A 211 -2.12 -16.76 8.62
N ASP A 212 -2.63 -17.94 8.89
CA ASP A 212 -2.37 -19.11 8.07
C ASP A 212 -2.99 -18.98 6.68
N HIS A 213 -2.30 -19.50 5.70
CA HIS A 213 -2.79 -19.62 4.33
C HIS A 213 -2.46 -21.01 3.78
N SER A 214 -3.24 -21.47 2.85
CA SER A 214 -3.01 -22.75 2.19
C SER A 214 -2.94 -22.63 0.68
N LEU A 215 -2.02 -23.35 0.08
CA LEU A 215 -1.87 -23.44 -1.37
C LEU A 215 -1.78 -24.91 -1.78
N HIS A 216 -2.70 -25.33 -2.67
CA HIS A 216 -2.66 -26.65 -3.27
C HIS A 216 -2.16 -26.54 -4.72
N LEU A 217 -0.99 -27.10 -4.98
CA LEU A 217 -0.40 -27.19 -6.31
C LEU A 217 -0.47 -28.63 -6.80
N ARG A 218 -0.91 -28.80 -8.04
CA ARG A 218 -0.86 -30.08 -8.75
C ARG A 218 0.09 -29.96 -9.93
N VAL A 219 1.14 -30.76 -9.93
CA VAL A 219 2.08 -30.88 -11.05
C VAL A 219 1.70 -32.10 -11.86
N ILE A 220 1.45 -31.92 -13.16
CA ILE A 220 1.20 -32.99 -14.11
C ILE A 220 2.42 -33.03 -15.02
N TYR A 221 3.03 -34.21 -15.15
CA TYR A 221 4.18 -34.41 -16.01
C TYR A 221 3.90 -35.60 -16.95
N ASN A 222 4.44 -35.53 -18.13
CA ASN A 222 4.43 -36.62 -19.07
C ASN A 222 5.73 -37.42 -18.89
N GLU A 223 5.62 -38.73 -18.80
CA GLU A 223 6.75 -39.64 -18.82
C GLU A 223 7.34 -39.77 -20.22
#